data_6a911efd9bdd45bc8490c3e9f01a4623
#
_entry.id   6a911efd9bdd45bc8490c3e9f01a4623
#
_cell.length_a   1.000
_cell.length_b   1.000
_cell.length_c   1.000
_cell.angle_alpha   90.00
_cell.angle_beta   90.00
_cell.angle_gamma   90.00
#
_symmetry.space_group_name_H-M   'P 1'
#
loop_
_entity.id
_entity.type
_entity.pdbx_description
1 polymer ?
#
loop_
_entity_poly.entity_id
_entity_poly.type
_entity_poly.pdbx_seq_one_letter_code
_entity_poly.pdbx_strand_id
1 'polypeptide(L)'
;MKRPAIVGPEGCKEVLLHACCAPCSSAIVEWLVQHDIRPVIFYYNPNIFPREEYEIRKNESKRHAESLGLKWIDGDYDHEQWQQDVCGLEGEPERGKRCELCFTLRLTAAAKKAQELGIQYFTTTLASSRWKSLEQIERAGHLAEQTVSHRGQDTLCHNDVTKYPDPGVTFWAQNWRKGGLYERRNQLLKEFNFYNQQYCGCEFSQRPKS
;
A
#
# COMPACT_ATOMS: atom_id res chain seq x y z
N MET A 1 28.79 0.69 10.12
CA MET A 1 27.56 1.41 10.56
C MET A 1 26.41 0.42 10.65
N LYS A 2 25.78 0.29 11.82
CA LYS A 2 24.57 -0.55 11.96
C LYS A 2 23.48 0.04 11.07
N ARG A 3 22.84 -0.79 10.23
CA ARG A 3 21.66 -0.36 9.44
C ARG A 3 20.56 0.07 10.41
N PRO A 4 19.91 1.23 10.20
CA PRO A 4 18.81 1.64 11.09
C PRO A 4 17.74 0.55 11.09
N ALA A 5 17.38 0.10 12.29
CA ALA A 5 16.37 -0.91 12.47
C ALA A 5 15.00 -0.39 12.04
N ILE A 6 14.17 -1.27 11.49
CA ILE A 6 12.74 -1.03 11.33
C ILE A 6 12.10 -1.26 12.70
N VAL A 7 11.24 -0.33 13.11
CA VAL A 7 10.53 -0.41 14.40
C VAL A 7 9.03 -0.39 14.12
N GLY A 8 8.32 -1.38 14.63
CA GLY A 8 6.86 -1.43 14.58
C GLY A 8 6.22 -0.44 15.56
N PRO A 9 4.97 -0.01 15.31
CA PRO A 9 4.22 0.75 16.28
C PRO A 9 4.05 -0.05 17.58
N GLU A 10 4.11 0.63 18.71
CA GLU A 10 3.96 -0.02 20.02
C GLU A 10 2.61 -0.73 20.14
N GLY A 11 2.64 -1.98 20.59
CA GLY A 11 1.43 -2.80 20.75
C GLY A 11 0.76 -3.27 19.45
N CYS A 12 1.29 -2.92 18.28
CA CYS A 12 0.74 -3.33 16.99
C CYS A 12 0.82 -4.86 16.80
N LYS A 13 -0.32 -5.52 16.67
CA LYS A 13 -0.42 -6.95 16.36
C LYS A 13 -0.99 -7.25 14.99
N GLU A 14 -1.66 -6.29 14.40
CA GLU A 14 -2.25 -6.40 13.07
C GLU A 14 -2.09 -5.08 12.32
N VAL A 15 -1.84 -5.16 11.01
CA VAL A 15 -1.67 -3.99 10.14
C VAL A 15 -2.33 -4.24 8.79
N LEU A 16 -3.03 -3.24 8.25
CA LEU A 16 -3.45 -3.28 6.85
C LEU A 16 -2.26 -2.88 5.98
N LEU A 17 -1.78 -3.80 5.15
CA LEU A 17 -0.69 -3.57 4.20
C LEU A 17 -1.26 -3.34 2.79
N HIS A 18 -1.28 -2.09 2.34
CA HIS A 18 -1.54 -1.79 0.94
C HIS A 18 -0.42 -2.33 0.06
N ALA A 19 -0.72 -3.32 -0.79
CA ALA A 19 0.23 -4.04 -1.62
C ALA A 19 0.08 -3.70 -3.11
N CYS A 20 1.19 -3.38 -3.79
CA CYS A 20 1.19 -3.11 -5.23
C CYS A 20 1.54 -4.33 -6.09
N CYS A 21 2.26 -5.29 -5.55
CA CYS A 21 2.67 -6.54 -6.20
C CYS A 21 3.38 -7.47 -5.22
N ALA A 22 3.48 -8.76 -5.52
CA ALA A 22 4.16 -9.74 -4.67
C ALA A 22 5.64 -9.42 -4.42
N PRO A 23 6.47 -9.08 -5.43
CA PRO A 23 7.87 -8.73 -5.18
C PRO A 23 8.06 -7.56 -4.22
N CYS A 24 7.18 -6.57 -4.26
CA CYS A 24 7.30 -5.40 -3.38
C CYS A 24 6.86 -5.68 -1.94
N SER A 25 5.93 -6.62 -1.74
CA SER A 25 5.37 -6.95 -0.43
C SER A 25 6.11 -8.09 0.28
N SER A 26 6.73 -9.02 -0.44
CA SER A 26 7.22 -10.29 0.12
C SER A 26 8.15 -10.14 1.33
N ALA A 27 9.21 -9.33 1.21
CA ALA A 27 10.15 -9.11 2.31
C ALA A 27 9.53 -8.31 3.47
N ILE A 28 8.56 -7.43 3.19
CA ILE A 28 7.83 -6.68 4.21
C ILE A 28 6.93 -7.62 5.00
N VAL A 29 6.19 -8.47 4.30
CA VAL A 29 5.31 -9.49 4.91
C VAL A 29 6.11 -10.44 5.79
N GLU A 30 7.24 -10.96 5.28
CA GLU A 30 8.13 -11.81 6.07
C GLU A 30 8.62 -11.10 7.33
N TRP A 31 9.05 -9.85 7.22
CA TRP A 31 9.49 -9.05 8.35
C TRP A 31 8.37 -8.84 9.37
N LEU A 32 7.15 -8.49 8.93
CA LEU A 32 6.00 -8.30 9.82
C LEU A 32 5.67 -9.57 10.60
N VAL A 33 5.58 -10.70 9.92
CA VAL A 33 5.29 -12.00 10.55
C VAL A 33 6.39 -12.39 11.56
N GLN A 34 7.66 -12.15 11.24
CA GLN A 34 8.79 -12.40 12.16
C GLN A 34 8.79 -11.51 13.41
N HIS A 35 8.05 -10.39 13.37
CA HIS A 35 7.89 -9.46 14.49
C HIS A 35 6.51 -9.54 15.16
N ASP A 36 5.80 -10.67 14.99
CA ASP A 36 4.47 -10.91 15.57
C ASP A 36 3.41 -9.87 15.17
N ILE A 37 3.57 -9.25 13.99
CA ILE A 37 2.59 -8.35 13.39
C ILE A 37 1.92 -9.06 12.21
N ARG A 38 0.63 -9.33 12.31
CA ARG A 38 -0.12 -10.02 11.24
C ARG A 38 -0.57 -9.02 10.17
N PRO A 39 -0.07 -9.08 8.93
CA PRO A 39 -0.56 -8.23 7.86
C PRO A 39 -1.88 -8.75 7.29
N VAL A 40 -2.84 -7.83 7.07
CA VAL A 40 -3.97 -8.02 6.17
C VAL A 40 -3.61 -7.35 4.85
N ILE A 41 -3.48 -8.13 3.79
CA ILE A 41 -3.04 -7.62 2.49
C ILE A 41 -4.23 -6.99 1.76
N PHE A 42 -4.12 -5.71 1.44
CA PHE A 42 -5.11 -5.00 0.63
C PHE A 42 -4.51 -4.64 -0.73
N TYR A 43 -5.03 -5.27 -1.79
CA TYR A 43 -4.58 -5.06 -3.15
C TYR A 43 -5.52 -4.09 -3.87
N TYR A 44 -5.14 -2.81 -3.93
CA TYR A 44 -5.89 -1.76 -4.61
C TYR A 44 -4.96 -0.95 -5.52
N ASN A 45 -5.04 -1.19 -6.83
CA ASN A 45 -4.11 -0.64 -7.80
C ASN A 45 -4.81 -0.27 -9.13
N PRO A 46 -5.76 0.67 -9.12
CA PRO A 46 -6.51 1.05 -10.33
C PRO A 46 -5.64 1.68 -11.42
N ASN A 47 -4.44 2.13 -11.05
CA ASN A 47 -3.45 2.71 -11.97
C ASN A 47 -2.77 1.69 -12.88
N ILE A 48 -2.86 0.39 -12.62
CA ILE A 48 -2.12 -0.60 -13.40
C ILE A 48 -2.81 -0.84 -14.73
N PHE A 49 -2.06 -0.68 -15.82
CA PHE A 49 -2.51 -0.85 -17.20
C PHE A 49 -1.39 -1.53 -18.02
N PRO A 50 -1.72 -2.42 -18.97
CA PRO A 50 -3.07 -2.89 -19.30
C PRO A 50 -3.67 -3.83 -18.23
N ARG A 51 -4.93 -4.25 -18.42
CA ARG A 51 -5.65 -5.10 -17.47
C ARG A 51 -4.93 -6.45 -17.25
N GLU A 52 -4.30 -6.98 -18.27
CA GLU A 52 -3.52 -8.22 -18.19
C GLU A 52 -2.35 -8.09 -17.18
N GLU A 53 -1.67 -6.95 -17.17
CA GLU A 53 -0.61 -6.64 -16.20
C GLU A 53 -1.17 -6.54 -14.78
N TYR A 54 -2.36 -5.93 -14.62
CA TYR A 54 -3.06 -5.88 -13.33
C TYR A 54 -3.36 -7.28 -12.82
N GLU A 55 -3.95 -8.16 -13.67
CA GLU A 55 -4.33 -9.52 -13.28
C GLU A 55 -3.10 -10.39 -12.91
N ILE A 56 -2.00 -10.27 -13.64
CA ILE A 56 -0.75 -10.97 -13.32
C ILE A 56 -0.27 -10.59 -11.92
N ARG A 57 -0.17 -9.29 -11.62
CA ARG A 57 0.29 -8.80 -10.30
C ARG A 57 -0.67 -9.14 -9.19
N LYS A 58 -1.97 -9.09 -9.44
CA LYS A 58 -3.05 -9.44 -8.52
C LYS A 58 -2.96 -10.90 -8.11
N ASN A 59 -2.95 -11.79 -9.10
CA ASN A 59 -2.93 -13.24 -8.88
C ASN A 59 -1.67 -13.68 -8.13
N GLU A 60 -0.51 -13.10 -8.43
CA GLU A 60 0.71 -13.38 -7.67
C GLU A 60 0.66 -12.87 -6.23
N SER A 61 0.14 -11.65 -6.02
CA SER A 61 -0.03 -11.09 -4.69
C SER A 61 -0.95 -11.97 -3.83
N LYS A 62 -2.06 -12.43 -4.44
CA LYS A 62 -3.00 -13.34 -3.80
C LYS A 62 -2.36 -14.69 -3.48
N ARG A 63 -1.74 -15.33 -4.47
CA ARG A 63 -1.04 -16.61 -4.31
C ARG A 63 -0.02 -16.59 -3.17
N HIS A 64 0.79 -15.52 -3.10
CA HIS A 64 1.79 -15.36 -2.05
C HIS A 64 1.16 -15.21 -0.67
N ALA A 65 0.13 -14.36 -0.52
CA ALA A 65 -0.57 -14.19 0.75
C ALA A 65 -1.22 -15.50 1.23
N GLU A 66 -1.91 -16.20 0.34
CA GLU A 66 -2.54 -17.50 0.62
C GLU A 66 -1.53 -18.58 1.02
N SER A 67 -0.35 -18.62 0.38
CA SER A 67 0.72 -19.56 0.75
C SER A 67 1.26 -19.36 2.17
N LEU A 68 1.05 -18.17 2.74
CA LEU A 68 1.43 -17.82 4.11
C LEU A 68 0.23 -17.84 5.10
N GLY A 69 -0.95 -18.26 4.65
CA GLY A 69 -2.17 -18.25 5.46
C GLY A 69 -2.62 -16.84 5.88
N LEU A 70 -2.30 -15.82 5.10
CA LEU A 70 -2.65 -14.43 5.37
C LEU A 70 -3.97 -14.04 4.70
N LYS A 71 -4.71 -13.14 5.34
CA LYS A 71 -5.91 -12.55 4.76
C LYS A 71 -5.51 -11.64 3.60
N TRP A 72 -6.13 -11.85 2.45
CA TRP A 72 -5.97 -11.04 1.25
C TRP A 72 -7.31 -10.46 0.84
N ILE A 73 -7.34 -9.18 0.51
CA ILE A 73 -8.54 -8.44 0.15
C ILE A 73 -8.33 -7.82 -1.21
N ASP A 74 -9.26 -8.09 -2.12
CA ASP A 74 -9.35 -7.43 -3.41
C ASP A 74 -9.90 -6.01 -3.23
N GLY A 75 -9.19 -5.04 -3.73
CA GLY A 75 -9.71 -3.71 -3.96
C GLY A 75 -10.19 -3.62 -5.40
N ASP A 76 -11.28 -2.94 -5.64
CA ASP A 76 -11.88 -2.85 -6.96
C ASP A 76 -10.89 -2.28 -8.00
N TYR A 77 -10.96 -2.82 -9.21
CA TYR A 77 -10.20 -2.31 -10.36
C TYR A 77 -11.09 -1.41 -11.20
N ASP A 78 -10.97 -0.12 -10.96
CA ASP A 78 -11.63 0.92 -11.75
C ASP A 78 -10.56 1.83 -12.37
N HIS A 79 -10.02 1.37 -13.51
CA HIS A 79 -8.98 2.10 -14.22
C HIS A 79 -9.55 3.35 -14.93
N GLU A 80 -10.78 3.29 -15.40
CA GLU A 80 -11.44 4.41 -16.06
C GLU A 80 -11.64 5.58 -15.09
N GLN A 81 -12.07 5.29 -13.84
CA GLN A 81 -12.17 6.29 -12.80
C GLN A 81 -10.79 6.88 -12.46
N TRP A 82 -9.76 6.02 -12.37
CA TRP A 82 -8.39 6.51 -12.12
C TRP A 82 -7.90 7.42 -13.24
N GLN A 83 -8.19 7.13 -14.50
CA GLN A 83 -7.86 7.99 -15.64
C GLN A 83 -8.56 9.35 -15.54
N GLN A 84 -9.83 9.36 -15.16
CA GLN A 84 -10.58 10.61 -14.92
C GLN A 84 -9.97 11.42 -13.80
N ASP A 85 -9.60 10.77 -12.69
CA ASP A 85 -8.98 11.43 -11.54
C ASP A 85 -7.64 12.10 -11.87
N VAL A 86 -6.85 11.50 -12.77
CA VAL A 86 -5.53 12.05 -13.18
C VAL A 86 -5.59 12.86 -14.48
N CYS A 87 -6.76 13.16 -14.98
CA CYS A 87 -6.96 13.94 -16.20
C CYS A 87 -6.25 15.29 -16.11
N GLY A 88 -5.54 15.65 -17.18
CA GLY A 88 -4.71 16.86 -17.26
C GLY A 88 -3.32 16.72 -16.63
N LEU A 89 -2.98 15.54 -16.09
CA LEU A 89 -1.67 15.24 -15.52
C LEU A 89 -0.89 14.18 -16.31
N GLU A 90 -1.34 13.84 -17.51
CA GLU A 90 -0.75 12.80 -18.36
C GLU A 90 0.72 13.09 -18.69
N GLY A 91 1.04 14.37 -18.95
CA GLY A 91 2.38 14.84 -19.27
C GLY A 91 3.32 14.98 -18.06
N GLU A 92 2.82 14.80 -16.83
CA GLU A 92 3.66 14.91 -15.65
C GLU A 92 4.73 13.78 -15.62
N PRO A 93 5.96 14.09 -15.22
CA PRO A 93 7.00 13.07 -15.09
C PRO A 93 6.70 12.09 -13.96
N GLU A 94 7.42 10.98 -13.90
CA GLU A 94 7.45 10.14 -12.70
C GLU A 94 7.88 10.99 -11.48
N ARG A 95 7.23 10.78 -10.34
CA ARG A 95 7.33 11.59 -9.11
C ARG A 95 6.75 13.00 -9.21
N GLY A 96 6.07 13.35 -10.31
CA GLY A 96 5.31 14.59 -10.46
C GLY A 96 3.95 14.52 -9.75
N LYS A 97 3.09 15.49 -10.04
CA LYS A 97 1.75 15.66 -9.43
C LYS A 97 0.85 14.45 -9.66
N ARG A 98 0.92 13.81 -10.85
CA ARG A 98 0.17 12.59 -11.14
C ARG A 98 0.49 11.46 -10.15
N CYS A 99 1.78 11.25 -9.83
CA CYS A 99 2.19 10.23 -8.86
C CYS A 99 1.69 10.55 -7.45
N GLU A 100 1.76 11.81 -7.04
CA GLU A 100 1.27 12.25 -5.73
C GLU A 100 -0.25 12.02 -5.58
N LEU A 101 -1.03 12.40 -6.58
CA LEU A 101 -2.46 12.13 -6.61
C LEU A 101 -2.77 10.63 -6.59
N CYS A 102 -2.07 9.83 -7.42
CA CYS A 102 -2.21 8.38 -7.45
C CYS A 102 -1.92 7.74 -6.07
N PHE A 103 -0.90 8.22 -5.34
CA PHE A 103 -0.62 7.72 -3.98
C PHE A 103 -1.73 8.10 -3.02
N THR A 104 -2.23 9.33 -3.09
CA THR A 104 -3.34 9.82 -2.26
C THR A 104 -4.59 8.98 -2.45
N LEU A 105 -5.02 8.74 -3.69
CA LEU A 105 -6.19 7.91 -4.00
C LEU A 105 -6.05 6.49 -3.39
N ARG A 106 -4.91 5.87 -3.59
CA ARG A 106 -4.66 4.49 -3.15
C ARG A 106 -4.56 4.38 -1.63
N LEU A 107 -3.89 5.33 -0.98
CA LEU A 107 -3.73 5.32 0.47
C LEU A 107 -5.02 5.73 1.19
N THR A 108 -5.83 6.61 0.61
CA THR A 108 -7.17 6.92 1.13
C THR A 108 -8.07 5.68 1.08
N ALA A 109 -8.03 4.89 0.00
CA ALA A 109 -8.75 3.62 -0.06
C ALA A 109 -8.24 2.62 1.00
N ALA A 110 -6.92 2.58 1.23
CA ALA A 110 -6.35 1.72 2.27
C ALA A 110 -6.76 2.15 3.69
N ALA A 111 -6.75 3.46 3.98
CA ALA A 111 -7.20 3.98 5.27
C ALA A 111 -8.67 3.68 5.54
N LYS A 112 -9.54 3.88 4.54
CA LYS A 112 -10.96 3.51 4.63
C LYS A 112 -11.16 2.02 4.89
N LYS A 113 -10.40 1.17 4.19
CA LYS A 113 -10.47 -0.29 4.39
C LYS A 113 -9.97 -0.69 5.78
N ALA A 114 -8.93 -0.04 6.30
CA ALA A 114 -8.46 -0.27 7.67
C ALA A 114 -9.55 0.10 8.69
N GLN A 115 -10.22 1.25 8.52
CA GLN A 115 -11.34 1.68 9.35
C GLN A 115 -12.51 0.69 9.32
N GLU A 116 -12.92 0.25 8.10
CA GLU A 116 -13.98 -0.75 7.95
C GLU A 116 -13.70 -2.07 8.69
N LEU A 117 -12.42 -2.43 8.79
CA LEU A 117 -11.98 -3.67 9.42
C LEU A 117 -11.64 -3.51 10.92
N GLY A 118 -11.70 -2.29 11.45
CA GLY A 118 -11.27 -1.99 12.82
C GLY A 118 -9.75 -2.16 13.03
N ILE A 119 -8.95 -2.06 11.97
CA ILE A 119 -7.48 -2.16 12.04
C ILE A 119 -6.89 -0.77 12.28
N GLN A 120 -6.24 -0.59 13.43
CA GLN A 120 -5.70 0.70 13.86
C GLN A 120 -4.57 1.23 12.96
N TYR A 121 -3.72 0.35 12.43
CA TYR A 121 -2.56 0.78 11.65
C TYR A 121 -2.66 0.36 10.19
N PHE A 122 -2.30 1.25 9.27
CA PHE A 122 -2.08 0.89 7.88
C PHE A 122 -0.73 1.39 7.38
N THR A 123 -0.18 0.67 6.42
CA THR A 123 1.09 1.00 5.76
C THR A 123 1.07 0.60 4.29
N THR A 124 2.14 0.87 3.56
CA THR A 124 2.17 0.62 2.12
C THR A 124 3.50 0.10 1.60
N THR A 125 3.44 -0.83 0.67
CA THR A 125 4.62 -1.33 -0.06
C THR A 125 5.17 -0.31 -1.07
N LEU A 126 4.48 0.79 -1.35
CA LEU A 126 4.99 1.88 -2.20
C LEU A 126 6.34 2.41 -1.68
N ALA A 127 6.49 2.46 -0.35
CA ALA A 127 7.69 2.93 0.33
C ALA A 127 8.90 1.98 0.22
N SER A 128 8.77 0.80 -0.40
CA SER A 128 9.89 -0.10 -0.71
C SER A 128 10.61 0.25 -2.01
N SER A 129 9.93 0.92 -2.94
CA SER A 129 10.44 1.22 -4.27
C SER A 129 11.39 2.43 -4.27
N ARG A 130 12.61 2.24 -4.78
CA ARG A 130 13.60 3.32 -4.95
C ARG A 130 13.18 4.36 -6.02
N TRP A 131 12.25 4.00 -6.87
CA TRP A 131 11.76 4.86 -7.96
C TRP A 131 10.66 5.83 -7.54
N LYS A 132 10.12 5.69 -6.33
CA LYS A 132 9.05 6.54 -5.80
C LYS A 132 9.59 7.56 -4.79
N SER A 133 8.95 8.72 -4.67
CA SER A 133 9.26 9.70 -3.63
C SER A 133 8.67 9.23 -2.29
N LEU A 134 9.53 9.03 -1.28
CA LEU A 134 9.09 8.72 0.08
C LEU A 134 8.26 9.87 0.66
N GLU A 135 8.71 11.09 0.46
CA GLU A 135 8.04 12.29 0.95
C GLU A 135 6.60 12.42 0.43
N GLN A 136 6.38 12.14 -0.88
CA GLN A 136 5.02 12.12 -1.44
C GLN A 136 4.16 11.00 -0.85
N ILE A 137 4.76 9.81 -0.61
CA ILE A 137 4.06 8.69 0.01
C ILE A 137 3.67 9.02 1.45
N GLU A 138 4.56 9.63 2.21
CA GLU A 138 4.33 10.03 3.61
C GLU A 138 3.22 11.10 3.68
N ARG A 139 3.29 12.15 2.84
CA ARG A 139 2.20 13.14 2.76
C ARG A 139 0.87 12.51 2.40
N ALA A 140 0.83 11.65 1.39
CA ALA A 140 -0.39 10.96 0.97
C ALA A 140 -0.96 10.05 2.07
N GLY A 141 -0.10 9.37 2.83
CA GLY A 141 -0.50 8.52 3.95
C GLY A 141 -1.12 9.31 5.09
N HIS A 142 -0.49 10.40 5.50
CA HIS A 142 -1.04 11.28 6.55
C HIS A 142 -2.32 12.00 6.11
N LEU A 143 -2.42 12.40 4.83
CA LEU A 143 -3.67 12.94 4.30
C LEU A 143 -4.80 11.90 4.32
N ALA A 144 -4.50 10.66 3.98
CA ALA A 144 -5.44 9.55 4.05
C ALA A 144 -5.92 9.29 5.49
N GLU A 145 -5.02 9.29 6.46
CA GLU A 145 -5.32 9.19 7.89
C GLU A 145 -6.30 10.30 8.33
N GLN A 146 -6.00 11.55 8.00
CA GLN A 146 -6.86 12.70 8.32
C GLN A 146 -8.25 12.57 7.69
N THR A 147 -8.32 12.11 6.43
CA THR A 147 -9.58 11.97 5.70
C THR A 147 -10.57 11.01 6.38
N VAL A 148 -10.07 9.95 7.01
CA VAL A 148 -10.95 8.99 7.73
C VAL A 148 -11.26 9.46 9.16
N SER A 149 -10.33 10.15 9.83
CA SER A 149 -10.51 10.66 11.18
C SER A 149 -11.58 11.77 11.26
N HIS A 150 -11.65 12.66 10.27
CA HIS A 150 -12.65 13.74 10.24
C HIS A 150 -14.07 13.26 9.95
N ARG A 151 -14.26 12.14 9.23
CA ARG A 151 -15.61 11.61 8.96
C ARG A 151 -16.31 11.02 10.18
N GLY A 152 -15.55 10.64 11.21
CA GLY A 152 -16.13 10.19 12.48
C GLY A 152 -16.76 11.32 13.30
N GLN A 153 -16.46 12.60 12.99
CA GLN A 153 -17.01 13.75 13.72
C GLN A 153 -18.32 14.27 13.10
N ASP A 154 -18.55 14.06 11.80
CA ASP A 154 -19.77 14.57 11.12
C ASP A 154 -20.99 13.64 11.25
N THR A 155 -20.83 12.42 11.77
CA THR A 155 -21.91 11.45 11.93
C THR A 155 -22.50 11.41 13.35
N LEU A 156 -22.09 12.29 14.24
CA LEU A 156 -22.61 12.37 15.61
C LEU A 156 -23.93 13.19 15.68
N CYS A 157 -24.98 12.70 15.03
CA CYS A 157 -26.35 13.02 15.39
C CYS A 157 -26.92 11.85 16.20
N HIS A 158 -27.15 12.14 17.50
CA HIS A 158 -27.91 11.37 18.50
C HIS A 158 -27.26 10.16 19.17
N ASN A 159 -26.86 10.41 20.44
CA ASN A 159 -27.08 9.55 21.62
C ASN A 159 -26.76 8.06 21.47
N ASP A 160 -25.51 7.70 21.18
CA ASP A 160 -24.92 6.52 21.81
C ASP A 160 -23.39 6.70 21.77
N VAL A 161 -22.87 7.36 22.79
CA VAL A 161 -21.42 7.38 23.04
C VAL A 161 -21.09 6.00 23.56
N THR A 162 -20.80 5.08 22.63
CA THR A 162 -20.23 3.79 22.98
C THR A 162 -18.95 4.05 23.78
N LYS A 163 -18.83 3.38 24.87
CA LYS A 163 -17.91 3.55 26.01
C LYS A 163 -16.43 3.39 25.66
N TYR A 164 -16.09 3.30 24.36
CA TYR A 164 -14.74 3.15 23.85
C TYR A 164 -14.56 4.12 22.69
N PRO A 165 -13.65 5.12 22.79
CA PRO A 165 -13.30 5.95 21.67
C PRO A 165 -12.74 5.04 20.56
N ASP A 166 -13.24 5.21 19.32
CA ASP A 166 -12.63 4.62 18.14
C ASP A 166 -11.14 5.03 18.15
N PRO A 167 -10.18 4.09 18.23
CA PRO A 167 -8.77 4.43 18.32
C PRO A 167 -8.25 5.18 17.06
N GLY A 168 -9.14 5.39 16.08
CA GLY A 168 -8.79 5.99 14.80
C GLY A 168 -7.88 5.07 13.98
N VAL A 169 -7.65 5.47 12.74
CA VAL A 169 -6.72 4.77 11.83
C VAL A 169 -5.46 5.60 11.70
N THR A 170 -4.30 5.00 11.93
CA THR A 170 -3.00 5.68 11.91
C THR A 170 -2.13 5.17 10.77
N PHE A 171 -1.55 6.09 10.01
CA PHE A 171 -0.58 5.74 8.97
C PHE A 171 0.78 5.43 9.57
N TRP A 172 1.22 4.19 9.45
CA TRP A 172 2.58 3.82 9.80
C TRP A 172 3.53 4.18 8.67
N ALA A 173 4.12 5.37 8.75
CA ALA A 173 5.08 5.93 7.80
C ALA A 173 6.44 5.23 7.91
N GLN A 174 6.57 4.06 7.29
CA GLN A 174 7.79 3.26 7.36
C GLN A 174 8.57 3.29 6.05
N ASN A 175 9.87 3.56 6.15
CA ASN A 175 10.80 3.43 5.02
C ASN A 175 11.24 1.95 4.85
N TRP A 176 10.53 1.21 4.03
CA TRP A 176 10.78 -0.20 3.75
C TRP A 176 12.01 -0.49 2.85
N ARG A 177 12.84 0.53 2.55
CA ARG A 177 14.12 0.37 1.84
C ARG A 177 15.27 0.05 2.78
N LYS A 178 15.02 0.07 4.11
CA LYS A 178 16.00 -0.16 5.16
C LYS A 178 15.97 -1.61 5.65
N GLY A 179 16.83 -1.94 6.62
CA GLY A 179 16.79 -3.23 7.31
C GLY A 179 17.21 -4.46 6.48
N GLY A 180 17.78 -4.28 5.28
CA GLY A 180 18.15 -5.42 4.42
C GLY A 180 16.99 -5.96 3.58
N LEU A 181 15.80 -5.32 3.64
CA LEU A 181 14.60 -5.81 2.95
C LEU A 181 14.74 -5.81 1.42
N TYR A 182 15.58 -4.94 0.86
CA TYR A 182 15.82 -4.94 -0.58
C TYR A 182 16.56 -6.20 -1.05
N GLU A 183 17.60 -6.58 -0.31
CA GLU A 183 18.34 -7.81 -0.59
C GLU A 183 17.46 -9.05 -0.40
N ARG A 184 16.68 -9.06 0.69
CA ARG A 184 15.74 -10.16 0.96
C ARG A 184 14.65 -10.25 -0.10
N ARG A 185 14.10 -9.12 -0.55
CA ARG A 185 13.15 -9.07 -1.68
C ARG A 185 13.72 -9.74 -2.94
N ASN A 186 14.99 -9.50 -3.25
CA ASN A 186 15.61 -10.09 -4.45
C ASN A 186 15.83 -11.62 -4.31
N GLN A 187 16.04 -12.13 -3.10
CA GLN A 187 16.07 -13.56 -2.83
C GLN A 187 14.67 -14.16 -3.02
N LEU A 188 13.66 -13.59 -2.37
CA LEU A 188 12.27 -14.06 -2.46
C LEU A 188 11.72 -14.00 -3.89
N LEU A 189 12.13 -13.00 -4.69
CA LEU A 189 11.79 -12.94 -6.11
C LEU A 189 12.18 -14.21 -6.85
N LYS A 190 13.35 -14.77 -6.55
CA LYS A 190 13.86 -16.01 -7.15
C LYS A 190 13.23 -17.27 -6.51
N GLU A 191 13.14 -17.29 -5.18
CA GLU A 191 12.59 -18.42 -4.41
C GLU A 191 11.15 -18.74 -4.82
N PHE A 192 10.31 -17.71 -4.97
CA PHE A 192 8.91 -17.84 -5.35
C PHE A 192 8.64 -17.71 -6.85
N ASN A 193 9.68 -17.48 -7.65
CA ASN A 193 9.58 -17.21 -9.09
C ASN A 193 8.54 -16.15 -9.43
N PHE A 194 8.61 -15.00 -8.70
CA PHE A 194 7.66 -13.91 -8.91
C PHE A 194 7.88 -13.20 -10.24
N TYR A 195 6.78 -12.78 -10.84
CA TYR A 195 6.80 -11.85 -11.96
C TYR A 195 7.46 -10.53 -11.56
N ASN A 196 8.52 -10.15 -12.25
CA ASN A 196 9.25 -8.92 -11.99
C ASN A 196 8.80 -7.83 -12.95
N GLN A 197 7.92 -6.95 -12.50
CA GLN A 197 7.38 -5.85 -13.30
C GLN A 197 8.47 -4.91 -13.80
N GLN A 198 8.33 -4.40 -15.03
CA GLN A 198 9.29 -3.54 -15.70
C GLN A 198 9.01 -2.04 -15.50
N TYR A 199 7.84 -1.65 -14.99
CA TYR A 199 7.39 -0.27 -14.79
C TYR A 199 6.49 -0.14 -13.56
N CYS A 200 6.15 1.10 -13.19
CA CYS A 200 5.34 1.39 -12.00
C CYS A 200 3.93 0.76 -12.07
N GLY A 201 3.38 0.66 -13.26
CA GLY A 201 2.07 0.10 -13.55
C GLY A 201 1.18 1.05 -14.33
N CYS A 202 1.25 2.36 -14.13
CA CYS A 202 0.45 3.28 -14.94
C CYS A 202 0.99 3.37 -16.37
N GLU A 203 0.10 3.53 -17.33
CA GLU A 203 0.42 3.63 -18.76
C GLU A 203 1.45 4.72 -19.07
N PHE A 204 1.40 5.85 -18.35
CA PHE A 204 2.34 6.97 -18.51
C PHE A 204 3.75 6.70 -17.94
N SER A 205 3.96 5.56 -17.27
CA SER A 205 5.28 5.12 -16.78
C SER A 205 5.89 4.01 -17.64
N GLN A 206 5.21 3.59 -18.69
CA GLN A 206 5.76 2.63 -19.65
C GLN A 206 6.86 3.30 -20.47
N ARG A 207 8.04 2.66 -20.44
CA ARG A 207 9.13 3.09 -21.32
C ARG A 207 8.97 2.42 -22.68
N PRO A 208 9.27 3.12 -23.79
CA PRO A 208 9.34 2.48 -25.09
C PRO A 208 10.28 1.26 -24.98
N LYS A 209 9.84 0.12 -25.50
CA LYS A 209 10.74 -1.02 -25.66
C LYS A 209 11.83 -0.60 -26.64
N SER A 210 13.06 -0.48 -26.15
CA SER A 210 14.26 -0.28 -26.96
C SER A 210 14.58 -1.53 -27.79
#